data_cc5960b2f5ea3d7aeef1e0aa8cf4ac48
#
_entry.id   cc5960b2f5ea3d7aeef1e0aa8cf4ac48
#
_cell.length_a   1.000
_cell.length_b   1.000
_cell.length_c   1.000
_cell.angle_alpha   90.00
_cell.angle_beta   90.00
_cell.angle_gamma   90.00
#
_symmetry.space_group_name_H-M   'P 1'
#
loop_
_entity.id
_entity.type
_entity.pdbx_description
1 polymer ?
#
loop_
_entity_poly.entity_id
_entity_poly.type
_entity_poly.pdbx_seq_one_letter_code
_entity_poly.pdbx_strand_id
1 'polypeptide(L)'
;MKRLLATTALALGLGITGALAAEPLNLVFISHSSPSNTFWQAVKKGFDDGCAKVQAKCQLVLTQTEGSVEQAIANLQASVARKPDAVFVAIVDDKAYDAPIADARAKGIMVLAVNVDDSQGAAGNERQAFIGQSFIAAGYSLGKAQSKNFPKDGPIHVLMGVSAPGQTWSEQRAAGVLKFMDEFKKDNPARQVVVEKIDSGTDLAVAADRVGAYLNAHPDTTAYFDTGYWEAGVARVLKDRGMAPGKVLLGGFDLVPEVLQQMKAGYIQTAVDQQPYMQGFMPVMEAYLAKNFGLTPADIDTGQGIVTPDKVDSIMALSKQGLR
;
A
#
# COMPACT_ATOMS: atom_id res chain seq x y z
N MET A 1 19.04 -89.15 17.44
CA MET A 1 18.27 -88.29 16.55
C MET A 1 18.14 -86.92 17.24
N LYS A 2 19.02 -85.97 16.88
CA LYS A 2 19.02 -84.60 17.42
C LYS A 2 18.38 -83.64 16.38
N ARG A 3 17.29 -83.01 16.66
CA ARG A 3 16.67 -82.01 15.78
C ARG A 3 17.25 -80.61 16.14
N LEU A 4 17.91 -80.02 15.16
CA LEU A 4 18.33 -78.62 15.19
C LEU A 4 17.11 -77.75 14.85
N LEU A 5 16.76 -76.83 15.74
CA LEU A 5 15.83 -75.73 15.48
C LEU A 5 16.66 -74.54 14.98
N ALA A 6 16.41 -74.11 13.74
CA ALA A 6 16.98 -72.89 13.18
C ALA A 6 16.01 -71.73 13.48
N THR A 7 16.46 -70.79 14.28
CA THR A 7 15.76 -69.53 14.58
C THR A 7 16.15 -68.48 13.52
N THR A 8 15.23 -68.11 12.65
CA THR A 8 15.41 -67.02 11.67
C THR A 8 15.06 -65.70 12.35
N ALA A 9 16.07 -64.90 12.62
CA ALA A 9 15.84 -63.53 13.12
C ALA A 9 15.53 -62.59 11.92
N LEU A 10 14.27 -62.11 11.91
CA LEU A 10 13.80 -61.10 10.94
C LEU A 10 14.24 -59.73 11.45
N ALA A 11 15.27 -59.14 10.88
CA ALA A 11 15.67 -57.76 11.16
C ALA A 11 14.75 -56.79 10.43
N LEU A 12 13.80 -56.15 11.17
CA LEU A 12 13.04 -54.99 10.70
C LEU A 12 14.03 -53.78 10.60
N GLY A 13 14.48 -53.46 9.40
CA GLY A 13 15.15 -52.20 9.13
C GLY A 13 14.14 -51.03 9.20
N LEU A 14 14.14 -50.28 10.29
CA LEU A 14 13.50 -48.97 10.34
C LEU A 14 14.29 -48.03 9.42
N GLY A 15 13.82 -47.88 8.17
CA GLY A 15 14.25 -46.81 7.29
C GLY A 15 13.76 -45.49 7.86
N ILE A 16 14.67 -44.78 8.56
CA ILE A 16 14.44 -43.37 8.88
C ILE A 16 14.60 -42.64 7.55
N THR A 17 13.49 -42.44 6.85
CA THR A 17 13.42 -41.44 5.77
C THR A 17 13.55 -40.08 6.46
N GLY A 18 14.78 -39.58 6.54
CA GLY A 18 15.04 -38.21 6.90
C GLY A 18 14.18 -37.33 5.99
N ALA A 19 13.22 -36.60 6.55
CA ALA A 19 12.55 -35.56 5.81
C ALA A 19 13.64 -34.61 5.34
N LEU A 20 13.92 -34.64 4.03
CA LEU A 20 14.77 -33.63 3.40
C LEU A 20 14.08 -32.30 3.77
N ALA A 21 14.75 -31.47 4.58
CA ALA A 21 14.29 -30.12 4.85
C ALA A 21 14.10 -29.46 3.48
N ALA A 22 12.89 -29.00 3.21
CA ALA A 22 12.62 -28.29 1.95
C ALA A 22 13.58 -27.09 1.86
N GLU A 23 14.16 -26.91 0.68
CA GLU A 23 15.03 -25.74 0.45
C GLU A 23 14.26 -24.46 0.81
N PRO A 24 14.92 -23.50 1.49
CA PRO A 24 14.27 -22.24 1.82
C PRO A 24 13.76 -21.53 0.56
N LEU A 25 12.53 -21.05 0.59
CA LEU A 25 11.96 -20.27 -0.51
C LEU A 25 12.80 -19.02 -0.76
N ASN A 26 12.97 -18.67 -2.03
CA ASN A 26 13.63 -17.44 -2.48
C ASN A 26 12.56 -16.46 -2.95
N LEU A 27 12.32 -15.39 -2.16
CA LEU A 27 11.22 -14.43 -2.36
C LEU A 27 11.80 -13.05 -2.62
N VAL A 28 11.29 -12.37 -3.65
CA VAL A 28 11.73 -11.03 -4.01
C VAL A 28 10.54 -10.09 -4.03
N PHE A 29 10.62 -9.00 -3.28
CA PHE A 29 9.63 -7.92 -3.29
C PHE A 29 10.19 -6.73 -4.07
N ILE A 30 9.46 -6.25 -5.07
CA ILE A 30 9.86 -5.16 -5.97
C ILE A 30 8.89 -4.00 -5.79
N SER A 31 9.40 -2.90 -5.28
CA SER A 31 8.67 -1.66 -5.10
C SER A 31 9.01 -0.64 -6.19
N HIS A 32 8.10 0.27 -6.44
CA HIS A 32 8.28 1.45 -7.29
C HIS A 32 8.83 2.65 -6.53
N SER A 33 9.01 2.52 -5.22
CA SER A 33 9.40 3.62 -4.34
C SER A 33 10.86 3.60 -3.96
N SER A 34 11.37 4.78 -3.62
CA SER A 34 12.73 4.99 -3.12
C SER A 34 12.84 4.80 -1.59
N PRO A 35 14.07 4.65 -1.05
CA PRO A 35 14.28 4.53 0.39
C PRO A 35 13.85 5.76 1.21
N SER A 36 13.65 6.91 0.58
CA SER A 36 13.18 8.12 1.24
C SER A 36 11.70 8.08 1.63
N ASN A 37 10.91 7.19 1.02
CA ASN A 37 9.49 7.03 1.32
C ASN A 37 9.32 6.16 2.56
N THR A 38 8.94 6.79 3.68
CA THR A 38 8.85 6.16 5.01
C THR A 38 7.74 5.09 5.12
N PHE A 39 6.72 5.14 4.27
CA PHE A 39 5.67 4.12 4.18
C PHE A 39 6.25 2.71 4.04
N TRP A 40 7.28 2.55 3.23
CA TRP A 40 7.89 1.24 2.94
C TRP A 40 8.66 0.62 4.10
N GLN A 41 8.91 1.36 5.18
CA GLN A 41 9.53 0.79 6.39
C GLN A 41 8.61 -0.22 7.08
N ALA A 42 7.30 0.06 7.16
CA ALA A 42 6.33 -0.87 7.73
C ALA A 42 6.07 -2.07 6.81
N VAL A 43 6.03 -1.86 5.48
CA VAL A 43 5.98 -2.96 4.49
C VAL A 43 7.20 -3.86 4.64
N LYS A 44 8.40 -3.27 4.70
CA LYS A 44 9.66 -4.01 4.90
C LYS A 44 9.64 -4.84 6.17
N LYS A 45 9.18 -4.25 7.29
CA LYS A 45 9.09 -4.99 8.54
C LYS A 45 8.15 -6.19 8.43
N GLY A 46 6.98 -6.02 7.84
CA GLY A 46 6.04 -7.12 7.59
C GLY A 46 6.67 -8.22 6.72
N PHE A 47 7.35 -7.83 5.66
CA PHE A 47 8.07 -8.74 4.78
C PHE A 47 9.18 -9.52 5.50
N ASP A 48 10.04 -8.82 6.26
CA ASP A 48 11.13 -9.44 7.03
C ASP A 48 10.58 -10.41 8.10
N ASP A 49 9.54 -10.02 8.83
CA ASP A 49 8.90 -10.87 9.86
C ASP A 49 8.25 -12.11 9.23
N GLY A 50 7.59 -11.95 8.08
CA GLY A 50 7.03 -13.06 7.32
C GLY A 50 8.11 -14.02 6.86
N CYS A 51 9.19 -13.50 6.31
CA CYS A 51 10.34 -14.29 5.84
C CYS A 51 11.01 -15.07 6.98
N ALA A 52 11.21 -14.42 8.11
CA ALA A 52 11.74 -15.07 9.31
C ALA A 52 10.81 -16.19 9.80
N LYS A 53 9.48 -15.98 9.75
CA LYS A 53 8.48 -16.94 10.18
C LYS A 53 8.52 -18.23 9.38
N VAL A 54 8.76 -18.15 8.06
CA VAL A 54 8.79 -19.30 7.16
C VAL A 54 10.21 -19.70 6.77
N GLN A 55 11.24 -19.08 7.35
CA GLN A 55 12.66 -19.32 7.09
C GLN A 55 13.03 -19.16 5.59
N ALA A 56 12.41 -18.20 4.90
CA ALA A 56 12.68 -17.91 3.50
C ALA A 56 13.91 -17.00 3.34
N LYS A 57 14.54 -17.07 2.14
CA LYS A 57 15.54 -16.09 1.68
C LYS A 57 14.79 -14.98 0.97
N CYS A 58 14.91 -13.75 1.50
CA CYS A 58 14.09 -12.64 1.06
C CYS A 58 14.91 -11.42 0.66
N GLN A 59 14.46 -10.73 -0.38
CA GLN A 59 15.06 -9.49 -0.84
C GLN A 59 13.97 -8.46 -1.17
N LEU A 60 14.02 -7.29 -0.52
CA LEU A 60 13.26 -6.11 -0.93
C LEU A 60 14.13 -5.26 -1.87
N VAL A 61 13.60 -4.94 -3.05
CA VAL A 61 14.27 -4.13 -4.07
C VAL A 61 13.47 -2.85 -4.27
N LEU A 62 14.10 -1.73 -3.98
CA LEU A 62 13.53 -0.38 -4.15
C LEU A 62 14.11 0.28 -5.41
N THR A 63 13.43 1.28 -5.92
CA THR A 63 13.97 2.18 -6.95
C THR A 63 14.87 3.23 -6.30
N GLN A 64 15.74 3.87 -7.08
CA GLN A 64 16.52 5.01 -6.61
C GLN A 64 15.70 6.30 -6.67
N THR A 65 14.85 6.41 -7.69
CA THR A 65 13.94 7.54 -7.91
C THR A 65 12.53 7.15 -7.51
N GLU A 66 11.89 7.96 -6.69
CA GLU A 66 10.51 7.75 -6.25
C GLU A 66 9.57 7.66 -7.46
N GLY A 67 8.74 6.62 -7.50
CA GLY A 67 7.75 6.41 -8.55
C GLY A 67 8.31 5.97 -9.91
N SER A 68 9.59 5.62 -10.04
CA SER A 68 10.17 5.24 -11.32
C SER A 68 9.71 3.86 -11.79
N VAL A 69 8.78 3.86 -12.75
CA VAL A 69 8.27 2.65 -13.42
C VAL A 69 9.39 1.92 -14.16
N GLU A 70 10.25 2.65 -14.89
CA GLU A 70 11.38 2.08 -15.64
C GLU A 70 12.33 1.30 -14.72
N GLN A 71 12.74 1.90 -13.60
CA GLN A 71 13.63 1.23 -12.64
C GLN A 71 12.96 0.02 -11.99
N ALA A 72 11.67 0.10 -11.66
CA ALA A 72 10.92 -1.01 -11.07
C ALA A 72 10.83 -2.20 -12.04
N ILE A 73 10.59 -1.94 -13.32
CA ILE A 73 10.58 -2.98 -14.37
C ILE A 73 11.95 -3.60 -14.57
N ALA A 74 13.01 -2.79 -14.62
CA ALA A 74 14.37 -3.30 -14.73
C ALA A 74 14.73 -4.20 -13.52
N ASN A 75 14.31 -3.81 -12.31
CA ASN A 75 14.46 -4.59 -11.09
C ASN A 75 13.68 -5.91 -11.14
N LEU A 76 12.45 -5.90 -11.68
CA LEU A 76 11.64 -7.10 -11.88
C LEU A 76 12.34 -8.07 -12.86
N GLN A 77 12.75 -7.60 -14.02
CA GLN A 77 13.44 -8.41 -15.03
C GLN A 77 14.74 -9.01 -14.51
N ALA A 78 15.56 -8.21 -13.82
CA ALA A 78 16.79 -8.68 -13.19
C ALA A 78 16.53 -9.72 -12.09
N SER A 79 15.42 -9.60 -11.36
CA SER A 79 15.02 -10.56 -10.34
C SER A 79 14.51 -11.86 -10.97
N VAL A 80 13.67 -11.79 -11.99
CA VAL A 80 13.16 -12.94 -12.76
C VAL A 80 14.29 -13.76 -13.39
N ALA A 81 15.36 -13.10 -13.86
CA ALA A 81 16.54 -13.79 -14.42
C ALA A 81 17.23 -14.70 -13.39
N ARG A 82 17.12 -14.41 -12.08
CA ARG A 82 17.68 -15.22 -10.98
C ARG A 82 16.75 -16.36 -10.53
N LYS A 83 15.58 -16.51 -11.17
CA LYS A 83 14.60 -17.57 -10.94
C LYS A 83 14.20 -17.73 -9.45
N PRO A 84 13.67 -16.70 -8.79
CA PRO A 84 13.11 -16.84 -7.46
C PRO A 84 11.86 -17.73 -7.48
N ASP A 85 11.42 -18.22 -6.31
CA ASP A 85 10.17 -18.97 -6.18
C ASP A 85 8.95 -18.08 -6.37
N ALA A 86 9.03 -16.83 -5.90
CA ALA A 86 8.00 -15.82 -6.10
C ALA A 86 8.59 -14.42 -6.21
N VAL A 87 7.91 -13.58 -6.98
CA VAL A 87 8.08 -12.13 -6.98
C VAL A 87 6.79 -11.45 -6.51
N PHE A 88 6.94 -10.44 -5.65
CA PHE A 88 5.86 -9.56 -5.21
C PHE A 88 6.12 -8.20 -5.84
N VAL A 89 5.15 -7.66 -6.58
CA VAL A 89 5.38 -6.49 -7.42
C VAL A 89 4.25 -5.46 -7.27
N ALA A 90 4.61 -4.19 -7.10
CA ALA A 90 3.66 -3.08 -7.14
C ALA A 90 3.43 -2.66 -8.60
N ILE A 91 2.23 -2.91 -9.12
CA ILE A 91 1.87 -2.66 -10.53
C ILE A 91 1.31 -1.24 -10.64
N VAL A 92 2.17 -0.26 -10.88
CA VAL A 92 1.78 1.17 -10.90
C VAL A 92 1.44 1.72 -12.29
N ASP A 93 1.63 0.90 -13.31
CA ASP A 93 1.27 1.18 -14.71
C ASP A 93 0.70 -0.09 -15.33
N ASP A 94 -0.54 -0.01 -15.82
CA ASP A 94 -1.33 -1.17 -16.26
C ASP A 94 -0.69 -1.95 -17.43
N LYS A 95 0.12 -1.31 -18.28
CA LYS A 95 0.70 -1.93 -19.48
C LYS A 95 2.16 -2.30 -19.36
N ALA A 96 2.91 -1.50 -18.63
CA ALA A 96 4.36 -1.65 -18.55
C ALA A 96 4.77 -2.96 -17.87
N TYR A 97 3.91 -3.51 -17.00
CA TYR A 97 4.17 -4.75 -16.26
C TYR A 97 3.70 -6.03 -16.95
N ASP A 98 2.83 -5.95 -17.98
CA ASP A 98 2.22 -7.15 -18.62
C ASP A 98 3.28 -8.12 -19.13
N ALA A 99 4.17 -7.67 -20.01
CA ALA A 99 5.21 -8.54 -20.57
C ALA A 99 6.22 -9.07 -19.52
N PRO A 100 6.73 -8.28 -18.57
CA PRO A 100 7.57 -8.78 -17.48
C PRO A 100 6.88 -9.80 -16.57
N ILE A 101 5.59 -9.63 -16.27
CA ILE A 101 4.80 -10.59 -15.48
C ILE A 101 4.59 -11.88 -16.27
N ALA A 102 4.20 -11.81 -17.55
CA ALA A 102 4.03 -12.97 -18.41
C ALA A 102 5.35 -13.77 -18.54
N ASP A 103 6.50 -13.10 -18.70
CA ASP A 103 7.81 -13.75 -18.72
C ASP A 103 8.12 -14.48 -17.40
N ALA A 104 7.83 -13.86 -16.25
CA ALA A 104 8.00 -14.51 -14.95
C ALA A 104 7.11 -15.75 -14.83
N ARG A 105 5.84 -15.64 -15.21
CA ARG A 105 4.87 -16.75 -15.20
C ARG A 105 5.28 -17.91 -16.13
N ALA A 106 5.75 -17.60 -17.32
CA ALA A 106 6.25 -18.60 -18.28
C ALA A 106 7.46 -19.39 -17.73
N LYS A 107 8.24 -18.77 -16.84
CA LYS A 107 9.37 -19.42 -16.13
C LYS A 107 8.96 -20.18 -14.86
N GLY A 108 7.64 -20.28 -14.57
CA GLY A 108 7.11 -20.97 -13.38
C GLY A 108 7.27 -20.20 -12.07
N ILE A 109 7.62 -18.92 -12.14
CA ILE A 109 7.74 -18.04 -10.99
C ILE A 109 6.34 -17.60 -10.57
N MET A 110 6.04 -17.66 -9.26
CA MET A 110 4.82 -17.08 -8.72
C MET A 110 4.89 -15.55 -8.76
N VAL A 111 3.81 -14.91 -9.21
CA VAL A 111 3.70 -13.44 -9.21
C VAL A 111 2.49 -13.03 -8.41
N LEU A 112 2.71 -12.25 -7.34
CA LEU A 112 1.65 -11.61 -6.57
C LEU A 112 1.76 -10.09 -6.74
N ALA A 113 0.65 -9.44 -7.08
CA ALA A 113 0.57 -7.99 -7.00
C ALA A 113 0.49 -7.57 -5.53
N VAL A 114 1.21 -6.52 -5.15
CA VAL A 114 1.26 -6.03 -3.77
C VAL A 114 1.22 -4.51 -3.76
N ASN A 115 0.51 -3.93 -2.79
CA ASN A 115 0.33 -2.49 -2.64
C ASN A 115 -0.48 -1.85 -3.78
N VAL A 116 -0.05 -1.97 -5.03
CA VAL A 116 -0.75 -1.48 -6.23
C VAL A 116 -1.02 -2.64 -7.17
N ASP A 117 -2.25 -2.72 -7.67
CA ASP A 117 -2.70 -3.67 -8.69
C ASP A 117 -2.94 -2.99 -10.03
N ASP A 118 -3.01 -3.80 -11.08
CA ASP A 118 -3.58 -3.39 -12.36
C ASP A 118 -5.01 -2.85 -12.19
N SER A 119 -5.37 -1.82 -12.93
CA SER A 119 -6.71 -1.21 -12.83
C SER A 119 -7.83 -2.16 -13.25
N GLN A 120 -7.54 -3.18 -14.07
CA GLN A 120 -8.44 -4.25 -14.46
C GLN A 120 -8.36 -5.47 -13.50
N GLY A 121 -7.54 -5.41 -12.48
CA GLY A 121 -7.32 -6.50 -11.53
C GLY A 121 -6.79 -7.76 -12.21
N ALA A 122 -7.36 -8.92 -11.86
CA ALA A 122 -6.95 -10.22 -12.42
C ALA A 122 -7.17 -10.36 -13.94
N ALA A 123 -7.91 -9.46 -14.58
CA ALA A 123 -8.11 -9.48 -16.03
C ALA A 123 -7.01 -8.72 -16.80
N GLY A 124 -6.24 -7.87 -16.11
CA GLY A 124 -5.23 -7.03 -16.75
C GLY A 124 -3.93 -7.76 -17.07
N ASN A 125 -3.51 -8.70 -16.21
CA ASN A 125 -2.27 -9.44 -16.39
C ASN A 125 -2.29 -10.82 -15.71
N GLU A 126 -1.18 -11.57 -15.78
CA GLU A 126 -1.08 -12.96 -15.28
C GLU A 126 -0.68 -13.05 -13.80
N ARG A 127 -0.83 -12.00 -13.00
CA ARG A 127 -0.61 -12.09 -11.55
C ARG A 127 -1.60 -13.10 -10.92
N GLN A 128 -1.21 -13.76 -9.84
CA GLN A 128 -2.04 -14.83 -9.26
C GLN A 128 -2.94 -14.35 -8.12
N ALA A 129 -2.53 -13.31 -7.41
CA ALA A 129 -3.34 -12.66 -6.39
C ALA A 129 -2.86 -11.22 -6.17
N PHE A 130 -3.68 -10.41 -5.49
CA PHE A 130 -3.39 -9.05 -5.06
C PHE A 130 -3.50 -8.92 -3.54
N ILE A 131 -2.49 -8.35 -2.91
CA ILE A 131 -2.50 -8.00 -1.49
C ILE A 131 -2.27 -6.50 -1.36
N GLY A 132 -3.33 -5.74 -1.14
CA GLY A 132 -3.27 -4.29 -1.09
C GLY A 132 -4.62 -3.65 -0.80
N GLN A 133 -4.71 -2.34 -0.99
CA GLN A 133 -5.92 -1.57 -0.70
C GLN A 133 -6.78 -1.40 -1.94
N SER A 134 -8.09 -1.53 -1.80
CA SER A 134 -9.08 -1.15 -2.83
C SER A 134 -9.16 0.37 -2.95
N PHE A 135 -8.38 0.99 -3.84
CA PHE A 135 -8.13 2.43 -3.87
C PHE A 135 -9.38 3.29 -4.09
N ILE A 136 -10.27 2.93 -5.03
CA ILE A 136 -11.50 3.69 -5.27
C ILE A 136 -12.38 3.69 -4.01
N ALA A 137 -12.54 2.53 -3.37
CA ALA A 137 -13.33 2.41 -2.15
C ALA A 137 -12.69 3.18 -0.98
N ALA A 138 -11.36 3.17 -0.89
CA ALA A 138 -10.61 3.91 0.12
C ALA A 138 -10.74 5.43 -0.07
N GLY A 139 -10.60 5.93 -1.30
CA GLY A 139 -10.83 7.34 -1.63
C GLY A 139 -12.25 7.80 -1.32
N TYR A 140 -13.25 6.99 -1.67
CA TYR A 140 -14.65 7.25 -1.32
C TYR A 140 -14.84 7.34 0.20
N SER A 141 -14.23 6.42 0.95
CA SER A 141 -14.30 6.40 2.42
C SER A 141 -13.63 7.61 3.05
N LEU A 142 -12.51 8.09 2.48
CA LEU A 142 -11.85 9.33 2.89
C LEU A 142 -12.77 10.53 2.72
N GLY A 143 -13.35 10.72 1.51
CA GLY A 143 -14.28 11.81 1.23
C GLY A 143 -15.47 11.78 2.19
N LYS A 144 -16.08 10.61 2.39
CA LYS A 144 -17.22 10.40 3.30
C LYS A 144 -16.87 10.69 4.76
N ALA A 145 -15.68 10.29 5.20
CA ALA A 145 -15.27 10.55 6.58
C ALA A 145 -15.00 12.04 6.83
N GLN A 146 -14.30 12.69 5.90
CA GLN A 146 -13.95 14.09 6.01
C GLN A 146 -15.17 15.02 5.90
N SER A 147 -16.19 14.65 5.11
CA SER A 147 -17.41 15.47 4.96
C SER A 147 -18.17 15.69 6.27
N LYS A 148 -17.96 14.83 7.27
CA LYS A 148 -18.52 15.03 8.63
C LYS A 148 -17.96 16.26 9.34
N ASN A 149 -16.80 16.75 8.91
CA ASN A 149 -16.14 17.94 9.41
C ASN A 149 -16.50 19.20 8.60
N PHE A 150 -17.20 19.05 7.47
CA PHE A 150 -17.59 20.21 6.65
C PHE A 150 -18.49 21.17 7.42
N PRO A 151 -18.40 22.48 7.16
CA PRO A 151 -19.35 23.44 7.69
C PRO A 151 -20.78 23.01 7.39
N LYS A 152 -21.71 23.21 8.34
CA LYS A 152 -23.12 22.85 8.16
C LYS A 152 -23.79 23.62 7.04
N ASP A 153 -23.40 24.89 6.86
CA ASP A 153 -23.98 25.82 5.92
C ASP A 153 -22.89 26.46 5.03
N GLY A 154 -23.36 27.14 3.96
CA GLY A 154 -22.48 27.85 3.05
C GLY A 154 -21.84 26.98 1.94
N PRO A 155 -21.00 27.57 1.10
CA PRO A 155 -20.33 26.89 0.01
C PRO A 155 -19.28 25.88 0.53
N ILE A 156 -19.01 24.85 -0.28
CA ILE A 156 -17.91 23.89 -0.08
C ILE A 156 -16.97 23.99 -1.27
N HIS A 157 -15.72 24.35 -0.99
CA HIS A 157 -14.67 24.38 -1.99
C HIS A 157 -13.60 23.35 -1.62
N VAL A 158 -13.45 22.33 -2.44
CA VAL A 158 -12.53 21.20 -2.24
C VAL A 158 -11.42 21.26 -3.27
N LEU A 159 -10.18 21.14 -2.81
CA LEU A 159 -9.02 20.88 -3.63
C LEU A 159 -8.64 19.41 -3.51
N MET A 160 -8.56 18.70 -4.65
CA MET A 160 -8.07 17.32 -4.74
C MET A 160 -6.65 17.29 -5.30
N GLY A 161 -5.67 16.94 -4.48
CA GLY A 161 -4.29 16.71 -4.89
C GLY A 161 -4.10 15.30 -5.47
N VAL A 162 -3.67 15.22 -6.73
CA VAL A 162 -3.24 13.99 -7.37
C VAL A 162 -1.71 13.96 -7.29
N SER A 163 -1.17 13.13 -6.40
CA SER A 163 0.26 13.20 -6.07
C SER A 163 1.15 12.64 -7.18
N ALA A 164 0.69 11.62 -7.89
CA ALA A 164 1.40 11.01 -9.02
C ALA A 164 0.44 10.83 -10.21
N PRO A 165 0.21 11.91 -11.00
CA PRO A 165 -0.64 11.82 -12.18
C PRO A 165 -0.19 10.71 -13.13
N GLY A 166 -1.17 9.91 -13.60
CA GLY A 166 -0.95 8.76 -14.48
C GLY A 166 -0.61 7.46 -13.77
N GLN A 167 -0.33 7.45 -12.47
CA GLN A 167 -0.16 6.20 -11.72
C GLN A 167 -1.49 5.72 -11.14
N THR A 168 -1.77 4.43 -11.31
CA THR A 168 -3.04 3.77 -10.95
C THR A 168 -3.50 4.09 -9.53
N TRP A 169 -2.62 3.97 -8.54
CA TRP A 169 -2.95 4.20 -7.13
C TRP A 169 -3.43 5.64 -6.87
N SER A 170 -2.77 6.63 -7.48
CA SER A 170 -3.08 8.04 -7.27
C SER A 170 -4.39 8.42 -7.97
N GLU A 171 -4.56 8.00 -9.21
CA GLU A 171 -5.78 8.28 -9.98
C GLU A 171 -7.01 7.60 -9.38
N GLN A 172 -6.92 6.35 -8.95
CA GLN A 172 -8.05 5.62 -8.36
C GLN A 172 -8.46 6.18 -6.98
N ARG A 173 -7.51 6.58 -6.14
CA ARG A 173 -7.81 7.25 -4.86
C ARG A 173 -8.52 8.58 -5.11
N ALA A 174 -8.01 9.38 -6.04
CA ALA A 174 -8.67 10.63 -6.44
C ALA A 174 -10.08 10.36 -6.99
N ALA A 175 -10.24 9.38 -7.88
CA ALA A 175 -11.54 9.00 -8.43
C ALA A 175 -12.55 8.62 -7.34
N GLY A 176 -12.09 7.92 -6.29
CA GLY A 176 -12.93 7.59 -5.14
C GLY A 176 -13.43 8.82 -4.38
N VAL A 177 -12.54 9.78 -4.07
CA VAL A 177 -12.91 11.05 -3.43
C VAL A 177 -13.87 11.84 -4.30
N LEU A 178 -13.58 11.97 -5.61
CA LEU A 178 -14.42 12.70 -6.55
C LEU A 178 -15.82 12.07 -6.68
N LYS A 179 -15.90 10.75 -6.73
CA LYS A 179 -17.17 10.02 -6.73
C LYS A 179 -18.03 10.38 -5.51
N PHE A 180 -17.43 10.39 -4.32
CA PHE A 180 -18.13 10.80 -3.11
C PHE A 180 -18.59 12.28 -3.21
N MET A 181 -17.73 13.19 -3.68
CA MET A 181 -18.06 14.60 -3.79
C MET A 181 -19.19 14.87 -4.81
N ASP A 182 -19.26 14.10 -5.88
CA ASP A 182 -20.34 14.15 -6.86
C ASP A 182 -21.69 13.71 -6.23
N GLU A 183 -21.67 12.66 -5.41
CA GLU A 183 -22.85 12.22 -4.65
C GLU A 183 -23.23 13.27 -3.60
N PHE A 184 -22.25 13.78 -2.83
CA PHE A 184 -22.47 14.83 -1.84
C PHE A 184 -23.11 16.09 -2.46
N LYS A 185 -22.65 16.50 -3.65
CA LYS A 185 -23.22 17.64 -4.38
C LYS A 185 -24.69 17.39 -4.77
N LYS A 186 -25.02 16.19 -5.24
CA LYS A 186 -26.40 15.79 -5.58
C LYS A 186 -27.31 15.78 -4.36
N ASP A 187 -26.80 15.30 -3.23
CA ASP A 187 -27.56 15.20 -1.98
C ASP A 187 -27.73 16.57 -1.31
N ASN A 188 -26.95 17.59 -1.71
CA ASN A 188 -26.99 18.93 -1.18
C ASN A 188 -27.24 20.00 -2.28
N PRO A 189 -28.35 19.94 -3.02
CA PRO A 189 -28.57 20.76 -4.23
C PRO A 189 -28.65 22.27 -3.94
N ALA A 190 -28.94 22.64 -2.70
CA ALA A 190 -29.00 24.05 -2.27
C ALA A 190 -27.60 24.63 -1.97
N ARG A 191 -26.53 23.80 -1.94
CA ARG A 191 -25.18 24.24 -1.63
C ARG A 191 -24.35 24.36 -2.91
N GLN A 192 -23.56 25.41 -2.98
CA GLN A 192 -22.51 25.51 -3.98
C GLN A 192 -21.36 24.57 -3.57
N VAL A 193 -21.10 23.55 -4.36
CA VAL A 193 -19.98 22.60 -4.17
C VAL A 193 -19.07 22.69 -5.38
N VAL A 194 -17.83 23.11 -5.16
CA VAL A 194 -16.78 23.22 -6.16
C VAL A 194 -15.67 22.21 -5.81
N VAL A 195 -15.20 21.46 -6.80
CA VAL A 195 -14.08 20.53 -6.63
C VAL A 195 -13.09 20.78 -7.75
N GLU A 196 -11.86 21.12 -7.37
CA GLU A 196 -10.75 21.34 -8.30
C GLU A 196 -9.65 20.32 -8.07
N LYS A 197 -8.84 20.07 -9.10
CA LYS A 197 -7.69 19.13 -9.02
C LYS A 197 -6.39 19.87 -9.23
N ILE A 198 -5.34 19.38 -8.55
CA ILE A 198 -3.96 19.86 -8.73
C ILE A 198 -3.01 18.67 -8.75
N ASP A 199 -1.94 18.72 -9.55
CA ASP A 199 -0.77 17.86 -9.35
C ASP A 199 -0.03 18.35 -8.10
N SER A 200 -0.17 17.59 -7.00
CA SER A 200 0.46 17.95 -5.72
C SER A 200 1.92 17.49 -5.59
N GLY A 201 2.32 16.49 -6.38
CA GLY A 201 3.67 15.90 -6.32
C GLY A 201 3.85 14.88 -5.18
N THR A 202 4.96 14.15 -5.23
CA THR A 202 5.32 13.08 -4.28
C THR A 202 6.47 13.47 -3.36
N ASP A 203 6.48 14.72 -2.92
CA ASP A 203 7.44 15.27 -1.95
C ASP A 203 6.74 16.25 -1.03
N LEU A 204 7.09 16.23 0.27
CA LEU A 204 6.44 17.08 1.29
C LEU A 204 6.61 18.57 1.02
N ALA A 205 7.77 19.00 0.53
CA ALA A 205 8.04 20.41 0.22
C ALA A 205 7.33 20.84 -1.07
N VAL A 206 7.36 20.00 -2.10
CA VAL A 206 6.65 20.25 -3.35
C VAL A 206 5.15 20.37 -3.13
N ALA A 207 4.54 19.46 -2.37
CA ALA A 207 3.13 19.53 -2.03
C ALA A 207 2.80 20.79 -1.19
N ALA A 208 3.66 21.12 -0.23
CA ALA A 208 3.53 22.33 0.58
C ALA A 208 3.56 23.60 -0.27
N ASP A 209 4.46 23.69 -1.24
CA ASP A 209 4.60 24.85 -2.11
C ASP A 209 3.42 24.98 -3.08
N ARG A 210 3.08 23.91 -3.82
CA ARG A 210 2.02 23.92 -4.82
C ARG A 210 0.64 24.17 -4.18
N VAL A 211 0.30 23.39 -3.16
CA VAL A 211 -0.98 23.52 -2.47
C VAL A 211 -1.02 24.80 -1.64
N GLY A 212 0.09 25.17 -1.00
CA GLY A 212 0.20 26.45 -0.30
C GLY A 212 -0.02 27.67 -1.19
N ALA A 213 0.51 27.68 -2.42
CA ALA A 213 0.26 28.73 -3.41
C ALA A 213 -1.23 28.78 -3.81
N TYR A 214 -1.85 27.60 -4.05
CA TYR A 214 -3.28 27.51 -4.37
C TYR A 214 -4.14 28.08 -3.23
N LEU A 215 -3.89 27.66 -1.99
CA LEU A 215 -4.66 28.13 -0.81
C LEU A 215 -4.53 29.65 -0.56
N ASN A 216 -3.42 30.25 -0.95
CA ASN A 216 -3.28 31.71 -0.92
C ASN A 216 -4.18 32.42 -1.94
N ALA A 217 -4.33 31.85 -3.13
CA ALA A 217 -5.19 32.39 -4.18
C ALA A 217 -6.69 32.09 -3.92
N HIS A 218 -6.98 31.03 -3.15
CA HIS A 218 -8.34 30.56 -2.85
C HIS A 218 -8.55 30.44 -1.32
N PRO A 219 -8.66 31.56 -0.59
CA PRO A 219 -8.81 31.57 0.88
C PRO A 219 -10.13 31.01 1.38
N ASP A 220 -11.07 30.76 0.48
CA ASP A 220 -12.36 30.11 0.69
C ASP A 220 -12.30 28.58 0.61
N THR A 221 -11.13 27.99 0.34
CA THR A 221 -10.95 26.54 0.31
C THR A 221 -11.36 25.91 1.65
N THR A 222 -12.34 25.01 1.59
CA THR A 222 -12.88 24.30 2.75
C THR A 222 -12.02 23.11 3.13
N ALA A 223 -11.59 22.32 2.12
CA ALA A 223 -10.83 21.09 2.36
C ALA A 223 -9.83 20.82 1.25
N TYR A 224 -8.73 20.18 1.64
CA TYR A 224 -7.75 19.60 0.76
C TYR A 224 -7.65 18.09 1.02
N PHE A 225 -7.73 17.31 -0.05
CA PHE A 225 -7.45 15.88 -0.04
C PHE A 225 -6.18 15.58 -0.81
N ASP A 226 -5.35 14.69 -0.28
CA ASP A 226 -4.18 14.17 -0.98
C ASP A 226 -4.38 12.68 -1.30
N THR A 227 -3.74 12.19 -2.35
CA THR A 227 -3.76 10.75 -2.69
C THR A 227 -2.68 9.94 -1.98
N GLY A 228 -1.81 10.58 -1.21
CA GLY A 228 -0.81 9.98 -0.35
C GLY A 228 -0.80 10.64 1.03
N TYR A 229 0.41 10.82 1.60
CA TYR A 229 0.65 11.41 2.93
C TYR A 229 1.25 12.82 2.85
N TRP A 230 1.30 13.42 1.67
CA TRP A 230 1.99 14.70 1.47
C TRP A 230 1.20 15.90 1.98
N GLU A 231 -0.08 15.72 2.35
CA GLU A 231 -0.85 16.71 3.11
C GLU A 231 -0.18 17.09 4.43
N ALA A 232 0.73 16.25 4.94
CA ALA A 232 1.53 16.59 6.13
C ALA A 232 2.45 17.81 5.88
N GLY A 233 2.99 17.96 4.67
CA GLY A 233 3.73 19.15 4.25
C GLY A 233 2.84 20.40 4.21
N VAL A 234 1.62 20.26 3.68
CA VAL A 234 0.62 21.33 3.66
C VAL A 234 0.23 21.75 5.08
N ALA A 235 -0.02 20.78 5.97
CA ALA A 235 -0.33 21.02 7.38
C ALA A 235 0.74 21.86 8.06
N ARG A 236 2.03 21.56 7.80
CA ARG A 236 3.16 22.33 8.33
C ARG A 236 3.12 23.77 7.85
N VAL A 237 2.90 24.02 6.55
CA VAL A 237 2.81 25.37 6.00
C VAL A 237 1.64 26.17 6.61
N LEU A 238 0.47 25.55 6.80
CA LEU A 238 -0.67 26.21 7.46
C LEU A 238 -0.31 26.61 8.90
N LYS A 239 0.35 25.72 9.63
CA LYS A 239 0.85 25.99 10.99
C LYS A 239 1.86 27.14 11.02
N ASP A 240 2.84 27.13 10.14
CA ASP A 240 3.92 28.14 10.08
C ASP A 240 3.36 29.53 9.71
N ARG A 241 2.23 29.58 8.98
CA ARG A 241 1.49 30.80 8.66
C ARG A 241 0.56 31.25 9.80
N GLY A 242 0.51 30.56 10.93
CA GLY A 242 -0.35 30.87 12.06
C GLY A 242 -1.84 30.63 11.81
N MET A 243 -2.19 29.82 10.79
CA MET A 243 -3.58 29.44 10.55
C MET A 243 -4.05 28.47 11.64
N ALA A 244 -5.26 28.68 12.14
CA ALA A 244 -5.82 27.80 13.16
C ALA A 244 -6.05 26.38 12.62
N PRO A 245 -5.81 25.32 13.43
CA PRO A 245 -6.18 23.95 13.09
C PRO A 245 -7.63 23.84 12.62
N GLY A 246 -7.89 23.12 11.54
CA GLY A 246 -9.22 22.93 10.96
C GLY A 246 -9.77 24.11 10.16
N LYS A 247 -9.03 25.21 9.98
CA LYS A 247 -9.43 26.30 9.08
C LYS A 247 -9.53 25.84 7.63
N VAL A 248 -8.59 25.01 7.20
CA VAL A 248 -8.66 24.17 6.02
C VAL A 248 -8.62 22.72 6.53
N LEU A 249 -9.59 21.92 6.13
CA LEU A 249 -9.67 20.52 6.54
C LEU A 249 -8.72 19.70 5.66
N LEU A 250 -7.78 18.98 6.27
CA LEU A 250 -6.82 18.15 5.54
C LEU A 250 -7.12 16.67 5.73
N GLY A 251 -7.03 15.91 4.64
CA GLY A 251 -7.17 14.47 4.67
C GLY A 251 -6.36 13.78 3.57
N GLY A 252 -5.85 12.60 3.87
CA GLY A 252 -5.02 11.84 2.95
C GLY A 252 -4.90 10.38 3.33
N PHE A 253 -3.79 9.77 2.95
CA PHE A 253 -3.52 8.36 3.14
C PHE A 253 -2.26 8.17 3.97
N ASP A 254 -2.13 6.97 4.51
CA ASP A 254 -0.98 6.50 5.27
C ASP A 254 -0.79 7.16 6.64
N LEU A 255 -0.23 6.38 7.55
CA LEU A 255 -0.06 6.75 8.95
C LEU A 255 1.42 6.94 9.30
N VAL A 256 2.15 7.57 8.38
CA VAL A 256 3.56 7.91 8.59
C VAL A 256 3.70 8.91 9.75
N PRO A 257 4.88 8.97 10.41
CA PRO A 257 5.09 9.85 11.56
C PRO A 257 4.71 11.31 11.32
N GLU A 258 4.95 11.82 10.10
CA GLU A 258 4.64 13.19 9.70
C GLU A 258 3.13 13.47 9.75
N VAL A 259 2.30 12.56 9.23
CA VAL A 259 0.84 12.64 9.28
C VAL A 259 0.35 12.58 10.72
N LEU A 260 0.82 11.59 11.48
CA LEU A 260 0.39 11.41 12.88
C LEU A 260 0.72 12.61 13.77
N GLN A 261 1.88 13.27 13.56
CA GLN A 261 2.25 14.50 14.28
C GLN A 261 1.30 15.64 13.95
N GLN A 262 0.96 15.84 12.68
CA GLN A 262 0.04 16.91 12.27
C GLN A 262 -1.42 16.60 12.64
N MET A 263 -1.81 15.33 12.65
CA MET A 263 -3.10 14.89 13.16
C MET A 263 -3.22 15.17 14.67
N LYS A 264 -2.18 14.86 15.47
CA LYS A 264 -2.14 15.18 16.90
C LYS A 264 -2.17 16.68 17.17
N ALA A 265 -1.61 17.49 16.27
CA ALA A 265 -1.66 18.95 16.34
C ALA A 265 -3.00 19.53 15.83
N GLY A 266 -3.92 18.70 15.32
CA GLY A 266 -5.24 19.10 14.85
C GLY A 266 -5.30 19.67 13.44
N TYR A 267 -4.20 19.63 12.67
CA TYR A 267 -4.16 20.12 11.29
C TYR A 267 -4.63 19.10 10.27
N ILE A 268 -4.50 17.81 10.53
CA ILE A 268 -5.07 16.74 9.72
C ILE A 268 -6.22 16.10 10.48
N GLN A 269 -7.40 16.03 9.86
CA GLN A 269 -8.61 15.54 10.50
C GLN A 269 -8.89 14.07 10.18
N THR A 270 -8.39 13.58 9.04
CA THR A 270 -8.73 12.24 8.57
C THR A 270 -7.56 11.66 7.77
N ALA A 271 -7.19 10.43 8.07
CA ALA A 271 -6.26 9.66 7.26
C ALA A 271 -6.80 8.24 7.04
N VAL A 272 -6.44 7.63 5.91
CA VAL A 272 -6.80 6.24 5.60
C VAL A 272 -5.62 5.34 5.88
N ASP A 273 -5.83 4.32 6.72
CA ASP A 273 -4.87 3.26 7.00
C ASP A 273 -5.02 2.14 5.97
N GLN A 274 -3.97 1.86 5.22
CA GLN A 274 -3.92 0.73 4.30
C GLN A 274 -3.17 -0.49 4.86
N GLN A 275 -2.77 -0.47 6.12
CA GLN A 275 -2.11 -1.56 6.83
C GLN A 275 -0.83 -2.07 6.13
N PRO A 276 0.19 -1.23 5.97
CA PRO A 276 1.40 -1.55 5.21
C PRO A 276 2.15 -2.80 5.69
N TYR A 277 2.15 -3.07 7.00
CA TYR A 277 2.72 -4.29 7.55
C TYR A 277 2.09 -5.55 6.94
N MET A 278 0.75 -5.57 6.78
CA MET A 278 0.06 -6.70 6.16
C MET A 278 0.45 -6.87 4.70
N GLN A 279 0.67 -5.78 3.97
CA GLN A 279 1.11 -5.80 2.57
C GLN A 279 2.51 -6.40 2.40
N GLY A 280 3.34 -6.36 3.43
CA GLY A 280 4.61 -7.06 3.47
C GLY A 280 4.50 -8.51 3.92
N PHE A 281 3.73 -8.77 4.99
CA PHE A 281 3.65 -10.06 5.65
C PHE A 281 2.83 -11.09 4.87
N MET A 282 1.65 -10.72 4.41
CA MET A 282 0.70 -11.65 3.79
C MET A 282 1.19 -12.27 2.47
N PRO A 283 1.86 -11.54 1.56
CA PRO A 283 2.39 -12.15 0.33
C PRO A 283 3.36 -13.30 0.61
N VAL A 284 4.16 -13.20 1.69
CA VAL A 284 5.07 -14.27 2.11
C VAL A 284 4.28 -15.50 2.56
N MET A 285 3.20 -15.31 3.34
CA MET A 285 2.34 -16.40 3.78
C MET A 285 1.64 -17.07 2.59
N GLU A 286 1.09 -16.29 1.66
CA GLU A 286 0.46 -16.81 0.45
C GLU A 286 1.45 -17.63 -0.39
N ALA A 287 2.66 -17.13 -0.62
CA ALA A 287 3.70 -17.85 -1.35
C ALA A 287 4.10 -19.14 -0.63
N TYR A 288 4.27 -19.09 0.70
CA TYR A 288 4.60 -20.26 1.51
C TYR A 288 3.51 -21.35 1.43
N LEU A 289 2.26 -20.95 1.60
CA LEU A 289 1.12 -21.87 1.55
C LEU A 289 0.96 -22.50 0.16
N ALA A 290 1.10 -21.69 -0.88
CA ALA A 290 1.00 -22.20 -2.25
C ALA A 290 2.14 -23.15 -2.63
N LYS A 291 3.39 -22.82 -2.29
CA LYS A 291 4.55 -23.63 -2.67
C LYS A 291 4.66 -24.92 -1.86
N ASN A 292 4.31 -24.92 -0.58
CA ASN A 292 4.49 -26.10 0.28
C ASN A 292 3.25 -26.99 0.36
N PHE A 293 2.04 -26.42 0.15
CA PHE A 293 0.78 -27.14 0.33
C PHE A 293 -0.12 -27.13 -0.91
N GLY A 294 0.32 -26.47 -2.01
CA GLY A 294 -0.46 -26.41 -3.25
C GLY A 294 -1.76 -25.57 -3.14
N LEU A 295 -1.84 -24.68 -2.13
CA LEU A 295 -3.03 -23.82 -1.98
C LEU A 295 -3.00 -22.70 -3.02
N THR A 296 -4.17 -22.28 -3.46
CA THR A 296 -4.32 -21.16 -4.41
C THR A 296 -4.22 -19.84 -3.66
N PRO A 297 -3.34 -18.91 -4.06
CA PRO A 297 -3.31 -17.56 -3.49
C PRO A 297 -4.65 -16.82 -3.69
N ALA A 298 -5.01 -15.97 -2.75
CA ALA A 298 -6.25 -15.21 -2.75
C ALA A 298 -5.99 -13.69 -2.68
N ASP A 299 -6.90 -12.91 -3.26
CA ASP A 299 -6.87 -11.46 -3.12
C ASP A 299 -7.18 -11.05 -1.67
N ILE A 300 -6.37 -10.16 -1.09
CA ILE A 300 -6.53 -9.66 0.29
C ILE A 300 -6.62 -8.14 0.24
N ASP A 301 -7.81 -7.59 0.51
CA ASP A 301 -7.97 -6.15 0.75
C ASP A 301 -7.40 -5.80 2.13
N THR A 302 -6.34 -5.02 2.19
CA THR A 302 -5.70 -4.58 3.43
C THR A 302 -6.44 -3.42 4.10
N GLY A 303 -7.52 -2.95 3.51
CA GLY A 303 -8.54 -2.18 4.20
C GLY A 303 -8.58 -0.70 3.89
N GLN A 304 -9.62 -0.10 4.46
CA GLN A 304 -10.03 1.29 4.28
C GLN A 304 -10.26 1.94 5.64
N GLY A 305 -9.39 1.59 6.61
CA GLY A 305 -9.52 2.04 7.99
C GLY A 305 -9.40 3.56 8.10
N ILE A 306 -10.44 4.23 8.63
CA ILE A 306 -10.39 5.67 8.88
C ILE A 306 -9.78 5.92 10.26
N VAL A 307 -8.73 6.75 10.27
CA VAL A 307 -8.08 7.24 11.48
C VAL A 307 -8.35 8.74 11.63
N THR A 308 -8.73 9.11 12.84
CA THR A 308 -9.10 10.46 13.26
C THR A 308 -8.28 10.85 14.50
N PRO A 309 -8.19 12.12 14.88
CA PRO A 309 -7.35 12.58 15.99
C PRO A 309 -7.55 11.86 17.33
N ASP A 310 -8.75 11.34 17.61
CA ASP A 310 -9.05 10.58 18.83
C ASP A 310 -8.30 9.22 18.91
N LYS A 311 -7.85 8.69 17.77
CA LYS A 311 -7.12 7.41 17.68
C LYS A 311 -5.61 7.58 17.57
N VAL A 312 -5.12 8.81 17.39
CA VAL A 312 -3.73 9.08 17.00
C VAL A 312 -2.70 8.52 17.99
N ASP A 313 -2.93 8.62 19.30
CA ASP A 313 -1.97 8.15 20.30
C ASP A 313 -1.78 6.63 20.27
N SER A 314 -2.85 5.87 20.11
CA SER A 314 -2.76 4.41 19.98
C SER A 314 -2.05 3.99 18.68
N ILE A 315 -2.31 4.69 17.58
CA ILE A 315 -1.65 4.45 16.30
C ILE A 315 -0.16 4.81 16.34
N MET A 316 0.20 5.94 16.97
CA MET A 316 1.61 6.31 17.15
C MET A 316 2.42 5.26 17.92
N ALA A 317 1.80 4.58 18.89
CA ALA A 317 2.43 3.48 19.62
C ALA A 317 2.70 2.26 18.69
N LEU A 318 1.79 1.96 17.75
CA LEU A 318 1.95 0.89 16.77
C LEU A 318 2.96 1.27 15.67
N SER A 319 2.95 2.52 15.23
CA SER A 319 3.90 3.06 14.24
C SER A 319 5.35 2.95 14.75
N LYS A 320 5.60 3.27 16.04
CA LYS A 320 6.91 3.08 16.66
C LYS A 320 7.39 1.61 16.67
N GLN A 321 6.48 0.65 16.57
CA GLN A 321 6.79 -0.77 16.45
C GLN A 321 6.94 -1.22 14.98
N GLY A 322 6.78 -0.30 14.02
CA GLY A 322 6.83 -0.59 12.59
C GLY A 322 5.60 -1.37 12.07
N LEU A 323 4.45 -1.24 12.76
CA LEU A 323 3.21 -1.93 12.38
C LEU A 323 2.25 -1.04 11.60
N ARG A 324 2.57 0.26 11.49
CA ARG A 324 1.81 1.26 10.74
C ARG A 324 2.76 2.23 10.05
#